data_fc3dc15768a607a07fa03575909737e8
#
_entry.id   fc3dc15768a607a07fa03575909737e8
#
_cell.length_a   1.000
_cell.length_b   1.000
_cell.length_c   1.000
_cell.angle_alpha   90.00
_cell.angle_beta   90.00
_cell.angle_gamma   90.00
#
_symmetry.space_group_name_H-M   'P 1'
#
loop_
_entity.id
_entity.type
_entity.pdbx_description
1 polymer ?
#
loop_
_entity_poly.entity_id
_entity_poly.type
_entity_poly.pdbx_seq_one_letter_code
_entity_poly.pdbx_strand_id
1 'polypeptide(L)'
;MQELKSLSAYRQGLKGKILDTAMTLFARNGIKAVKMDDIARTLNISKRTIYELYENKEVILFEGIKRYNQRREEEMSQFVKGNTNVMDIILNVYKVKVEEFRFTNSLFYDDLEKYPDVMAYLEKSRDENRKELIAFLNKGVKEGYFREDINNDLVTILFDSIGQLFLQKRLYARFSIESVLNNIMFISLRGICTIKGIEVLDNFLKSQAE
;
A
#
# COMPACT_ATOMS: atom_id res chain seq x y z
N MET A 1 28.64 2.51 28.59
CA MET A 1 27.46 1.71 28.18
C MET A 1 26.25 2.60 27.81
N GLN A 2 25.96 3.67 28.51
CA GLN A 2 24.82 4.57 28.24
C GLN A 2 25.01 5.41 26.97
N GLU A 3 26.20 5.92 26.67
CA GLU A 3 26.54 6.65 25.45
C GLU A 3 26.44 5.78 24.17
N LEU A 4 26.87 4.53 24.23
CA LEU A 4 26.73 3.59 23.10
C LEU A 4 25.27 3.26 22.79
N LYS A 5 24.40 3.17 23.80
CA LYS A 5 22.96 3.00 23.64
C LYS A 5 22.30 4.25 23.04
N SER A 6 22.72 5.45 23.44
CA SER A 6 22.19 6.70 22.90
C SER A 6 22.60 6.92 21.43
N LEU A 7 23.83 6.61 21.07
CA LEU A 7 24.33 6.64 19.69
C LEU A 7 23.62 5.62 18.79
N SER A 8 23.37 4.43 19.31
CA SER A 8 22.60 3.40 18.58
C SER A 8 21.14 3.84 18.36
N ALA A 9 20.48 4.37 19.38
CA ALA A 9 19.11 4.88 19.27
C ALA A 9 19.00 6.07 18.30
N TYR A 10 19.97 7.00 18.34
CA TYR A 10 20.05 8.10 17.39
C TYR A 10 20.21 7.62 15.96
N ARG A 11 21.14 6.67 15.70
CA ARG A 11 21.35 6.08 14.36
C ARG A 11 20.10 5.38 13.86
N GLN A 12 19.39 4.66 14.73
CA GLN A 12 18.15 3.98 14.38
C GLN A 12 17.03 4.97 14.03
N GLY A 13 16.90 6.04 14.80
CA GLY A 13 15.96 7.14 14.52
C GLY A 13 16.29 7.86 13.20
N LEU A 14 17.57 8.09 12.92
CA LEU A 14 18.00 8.70 11.66
C LEU A 14 17.74 7.80 10.46
N LYS A 15 17.97 6.48 10.57
CA LYS A 15 17.61 5.51 9.52
C LYS A 15 16.13 5.61 9.16
N GLY A 16 15.24 5.63 10.15
CA GLY A 16 13.81 5.78 9.91
C GLY A 16 13.46 7.08 9.18
N LYS A 17 14.05 8.22 9.60
CA LYS A 17 13.85 9.51 8.92
C LYS A 17 14.34 9.49 7.47
N ILE A 18 15.46 8.83 7.18
CA ILE A 18 15.98 8.67 5.81
C ILE A 18 14.98 7.91 4.95
N LEU A 19 14.44 6.78 5.44
CA LEU A 19 13.46 5.98 4.71
C LEU A 19 12.18 6.80 4.45
N ASP A 20 11.62 7.44 5.46
CA ASP A 20 10.38 8.22 5.34
C ASP A 20 10.55 9.40 4.35
N THR A 21 11.69 10.11 4.42
CA THR A 21 12.01 11.20 3.49
C THR A 21 12.23 10.70 2.06
N ALA A 22 12.99 9.62 1.90
CA ALA A 22 13.25 9.03 0.60
C ALA A 22 11.96 8.57 -0.08
N MET A 23 11.09 7.85 0.64
CA MET A 23 9.80 7.40 0.12
C MET A 23 8.90 8.57 -0.29
N THR A 24 8.89 9.65 0.47
CA THR A 24 8.17 10.89 0.10
C THR A 24 8.73 11.50 -1.19
N LEU A 25 10.05 11.59 -1.33
CA LEU A 25 10.70 12.12 -2.53
C LEU A 25 10.46 11.20 -3.73
N PHE A 26 10.57 9.88 -3.57
CA PHE A 26 10.30 8.90 -4.63
C PHE A 26 8.85 8.98 -5.11
N ALA A 27 7.90 9.05 -4.18
CA ALA A 27 6.49 9.19 -4.53
C ALA A 27 6.20 10.45 -5.34
N ARG A 28 6.81 11.58 -4.98
CA ARG A 28 6.58 12.88 -5.64
C ARG A 28 7.27 13.03 -6.99
N ASN A 29 8.50 12.53 -7.12
CA ASN A 29 9.39 12.86 -8.24
C ASN A 29 9.72 11.65 -9.13
N GLY A 30 9.28 10.45 -8.77
CA GLY A 30 9.77 9.20 -9.35
C GLY A 30 11.08 8.75 -8.70
N ILE A 31 11.34 7.44 -8.72
CA ILE A 31 12.50 6.85 -8.04
C ILE A 31 13.80 7.22 -8.77
N LYS A 32 13.79 7.19 -10.10
CA LYS A 32 14.98 7.46 -10.93
C LYS A 32 15.52 8.87 -10.74
N ALA A 33 14.63 9.86 -10.63
CA ALA A 33 15.01 11.26 -10.55
C ALA A 33 15.70 11.63 -9.22
N VAL A 34 15.35 10.94 -8.12
CA VAL A 34 15.88 11.23 -6.78
C VAL A 34 17.28 10.62 -6.60
N LYS A 35 18.22 11.41 -6.12
CA LYS A 35 19.60 11.00 -5.79
C LYS A 35 19.79 10.92 -4.27
N MET A 36 20.81 10.18 -3.83
CA MET A 36 21.21 10.13 -2.41
C MET A 36 21.47 11.53 -1.83
N ASP A 37 22.02 12.43 -2.64
CA ASP A 37 22.30 13.81 -2.26
C ASP A 37 21.04 14.63 -2.01
N ASP A 38 19.96 14.34 -2.74
CA ASP A 38 18.68 15.04 -2.55
C ASP A 38 18.04 14.66 -1.21
N ILE A 39 18.14 13.39 -0.83
CA ILE A 39 17.68 12.89 0.47
C ILE A 39 18.51 13.52 1.60
N ALA A 40 19.84 13.52 1.47
CA ALA A 40 20.75 14.10 2.45
C ALA A 40 20.47 15.59 2.65
N ARG A 41 20.28 16.34 1.55
CA ARG A 41 19.96 17.77 1.56
C ARG A 41 18.62 18.05 2.25
N THR A 42 17.61 17.28 1.95
CA THR A 42 16.27 17.43 2.57
C THR A 42 16.31 17.23 4.09
N LEU A 43 17.19 16.35 4.57
CA LEU A 43 17.36 16.05 5.98
C LEU A 43 18.40 16.93 6.68
N ASN A 44 19.08 17.83 5.95
CA ASN A 44 20.21 18.62 6.45
C ASN A 44 21.32 17.74 7.08
N ILE A 45 21.60 16.59 6.47
CA ILE A 45 22.72 15.72 6.87
C ILE A 45 23.80 15.70 5.79
N SER A 46 25.02 15.32 6.18
CA SER A 46 26.11 15.20 5.21
C SER A 46 25.89 14.00 4.25
N LYS A 47 26.43 14.14 3.04
CA LYS A 47 26.49 13.02 2.08
C LYS A 47 27.17 11.79 2.69
N ARG A 48 28.25 12.00 3.45
CA ARG A 48 28.95 10.94 4.18
C ARG A 48 28.02 10.20 5.15
N THR A 49 27.21 10.92 5.90
CA THR A 49 26.29 10.34 6.89
C THR A 49 25.27 9.40 6.24
N ILE A 50 24.70 9.77 5.07
CA ILE A 50 23.73 8.89 4.40
C ILE A 50 24.41 7.63 3.86
N TYR A 51 25.62 7.72 3.29
CA TYR A 51 26.37 6.57 2.79
C TYR A 51 26.94 5.67 3.92
N GLU A 52 27.13 6.19 5.12
CA GLU A 52 27.47 5.37 6.30
C GLU A 52 26.27 4.52 6.80
N LEU A 53 25.03 4.90 6.46
CA LEU A 53 23.82 4.23 6.91
C LEU A 53 23.17 3.36 5.82
N TYR A 54 23.32 3.74 4.55
CA TYR A 54 22.77 3.06 3.39
C TYR A 54 23.73 3.10 2.23
N GLU A 55 24.05 1.94 1.67
CA GLU A 55 25.02 1.78 0.60
C GLU A 55 24.60 2.51 -0.68
N ASN A 56 23.32 2.40 -1.04
CA ASN A 56 22.77 2.98 -2.25
C ASN A 56 21.27 3.25 -2.13
N LYS A 57 20.69 3.83 -3.16
CA LYS A 57 19.29 4.19 -3.25
C LYS A 57 18.36 2.98 -3.31
N GLU A 58 18.81 1.90 -3.92
CA GLU A 58 18.08 0.64 -4.06
C GLU A 58 17.80 0.01 -2.70
N VAL A 59 18.79 0.01 -1.81
CA VAL A 59 18.63 -0.45 -0.41
C VAL A 59 17.64 0.44 0.34
N ILE A 60 17.71 1.77 0.16
CA ILE A 60 16.75 2.70 0.77
C ILE A 60 15.33 2.42 0.26
N LEU A 61 15.15 2.22 -1.04
CA LEU A 61 13.85 1.90 -1.64
C LEU A 61 13.28 0.60 -1.06
N PHE A 62 14.08 -0.46 -1.05
CA PHE A 62 13.66 -1.77 -0.55
C PHE A 62 13.25 -1.72 0.93
N GLU A 63 14.11 -1.16 1.79
CA GLU A 63 13.82 -1.01 3.21
C GLU A 63 12.65 -0.04 3.47
N GLY A 64 12.53 1.00 2.65
CA GLY A 64 11.42 1.95 2.72
C GLY A 64 10.08 1.31 2.40
N ILE A 65 10.00 0.47 1.38
CA ILE A 65 8.79 -0.29 1.02
C ILE A 65 8.45 -1.32 2.10
N LYS A 66 9.44 -2.05 2.64
CA LYS A 66 9.20 -2.97 3.76
C LYS A 66 8.61 -2.25 4.97
N ARG A 67 9.21 -1.12 5.36
CA ARG A 67 8.74 -0.30 6.48
C ARG A 67 7.33 0.26 6.22
N TYR A 68 7.06 0.69 5.00
CA TYR A 68 5.74 1.15 4.61
C TYR A 68 4.69 0.03 4.74
N ASN A 69 4.94 -1.16 4.20
CA ASN A 69 4.04 -2.30 4.31
C ASN A 69 3.78 -2.69 5.77
N GLN A 70 4.85 -2.79 6.58
CA GLN A 70 4.72 -3.11 8.01
C GLN A 70 3.84 -2.09 8.74
N ARG A 71 4.05 -0.80 8.51
CA ARG A 71 3.20 0.26 9.11
C ARG A 71 1.74 0.11 8.70
N ARG A 72 1.49 -0.21 7.42
CA ARG A 72 0.13 -0.43 6.89
C ARG A 72 -0.55 -1.63 7.54
N GLU A 73 0.16 -2.72 7.76
CA GLU A 73 -0.33 -3.90 8.46
C GLU A 73 -0.67 -3.57 9.93
N GLU A 74 0.20 -2.83 10.61
CA GLU A 74 -0.04 -2.38 11.99
C GLU A 74 -1.28 -1.48 12.10
N GLU A 75 -1.41 -0.46 11.23
CA GLU A 75 -2.57 0.44 11.16
C GLU A 75 -3.86 -0.33 10.87
N MET A 76 -3.83 -1.26 9.91
CA MET A 76 -4.97 -2.10 9.58
C MET A 76 -5.36 -3.01 10.75
N SER A 77 -4.37 -3.64 11.41
CA SER A 77 -4.61 -4.47 12.59
C SER A 77 -5.28 -3.68 13.73
N GLN A 78 -4.84 -2.44 13.97
CA GLN A 78 -5.46 -1.56 14.96
C GLN A 78 -6.90 -1.19 14.58
N PHE A 79 -7.14 -0.86 13.29
CA PHE A 79 -8.48 -0.54 12.80
C PHE A 79 -9.46 -1.71 12.96
N VAL A 80 -9.02 -2.93 12.66
CA VAL A 80 -9.85 -4.15 12.76
C VAL A 80 -10.19 -4.50 14.21
N LYS A 81 -9.31 -4.21 15.18
CA LYS A 81 -9.56 -4.48 16.60
C LYS A 81 -10.75 -3.67 17.19
N GLY A 82 -11.15 -2.59 16.53
CA GLY A 82 -12.24 -1.70 16.96
C GLY A 82 -13.67 -2.21 16.68
N ASN A 83 -13.91 -3.52 16.58
CA ASN A 83 -15.22 -4.13 16.30
C ASN A 83 -15.80 -3.74 14.92
N THR A 84 -14.95 -3.62 13.93
CA THR A 84 -15.22 -3.11 12.58
C THR A 84 -15.73 -4.24 11.68
N ASN A 85 -16.84 -4.04 10.98
CA ASN A 85 -17.33 -5.00 9.97
C ASN A 85 -16.50 -4.96 8.69
N VAL A 86 -16.66 -5.97 7.82
CA VAL A 86 -15.85 -6.06 6.59
C VAL A 86 -16.08 -4.89 5.63
N MET A 87 -17.29 -4.30 5.61
CA MET A 87 -17.58 -3.18 4.73
C MET A 87 -16.84 -1.92 5.17
N ASP A 88 -16.79 -1.64 6.47
CA ASP A 88 -16.01 -0.51 7.01
C ASP A 88 -14.53 -0.64 6.69
N ILE A 89 -14.00 -1.87 6.74
CA ILE A 89 -12.61 -2.15 6.35
C ILE A 89 -12.38 -1.81 4.89
N ILE A 90 -13.26 -2.26 3.99
CA ILE A 90 -13.18 -1.98 2.55
C ILE A 90 -13.21 -0.48 2.27
N LEU A 91 -14.15 0.24 2.89
CA LEU A 91 -14.32 1.67 2.69
C LEU A 91 -13.12 2.47 3.23
N ASN A 92 -12.53 2.01 4.35
CA ASN A 92 -11.30 2.60 4.87
C ASN A 92 -10.12 2.37 3.92
N VAL A 93 -9.95 1.15 3.41
CA VAL A 93 -8.90 0.84 2.41
C VAL A 93 -9.07 1.69 1.16
N TYR A 94 -10.29 1.90 0.68
CA TYR A 94 -10.57 2.79 -0.45
C TYR A 94 -10.06 4.21 -0.18
N LYS A 95 -10.48 4.82 0.93
CA LYS A 95 -10.09 6.19 1.29
C LYS A 95 -8.58 6.35 1.36
N VAL A 96 -7.91 5.41 2.03
CA VAL A 96 -6.47 5.43 2.15
C VAL A 96 -5.79 5.30 0.79
N LYS A 97 -6.26 4.39 -0.08
CA LYS A 97 -5.68 4.23 -1.43
C LYS A 97 -5.86 5.48 -2.28
N VAL A 98 -7.02 6.13 -2.22
CA VAL A 98 -7.25 7.39 -2.93
C VAL A 98 -6.26 8.47 -2.46
N GLU A 99 -6.09 8.64 -1.14
CA GLU A 99 -5.13 9.61 -0.60
C GLU A 99 -3.69 9.31 -1.02
N GLU A 100 -3.24 8.07 -0.90
CA GLU A 100 -1.89 7.66 -1.31
C GLU A 100 -1.62 7.99 -2.79
N PHE A 101 -2.56 7.69 -3.66
CA PHE A 101 -2.43 7.95 -5.09
C PHE A 101 -2.40 9.43 -5.46
N ARG A 102 -3.17 10.27 -4.76
CA ARG A 102 -3.15 11.73 -4.99
C ARG A 102 -1.76 12.33 -4.81
N PHE A 103 -0.95 11.76 -3.94
CA PHE A 103 0.41 12.23 -3.65
C PHE A 103 1.52 11.48 -4.40
N THR A 104 1.16 10.45 -5.17
CA THR A 104 2.14 9.62 -5.87
C THR A 104 2.15 9.93 -7.37
N ASN A 105 3.30 10.38 -7.87
CA ASN A 105 3.52 10.61 -9.29
C ASN A 105 3.55 9.27 -10.04
N SER A 106 2.99 9.23 -11.25
CA SER A 106 2.98 8.04 -12.11
C SER A 106 4.38 7.49 -12.39
N LEU A 107 5.40 8.35 -12.43
CA LEU A 107 6.80 7.96 -12.59
C LEU A 107 7.31 7.04 -11.48
N PHE A 108 6.72 7.10 -10.28
CA PHE A 108 7.06 6.18 -9.20
C PHE A 108 6.78 4.73 -9.62
N TYR A 109 5.61 4.47 -10.20
CA TYR A 109 5.22 3.14 -10.66
C TYR A 109 6.01 2.68 -11.88
N ASP A 110 6.28 3.58 -12.83
CA ASP A 110 7.11 3.32 -14.01
C ASP A 110 8.55 2.94 -13.63
N ASP A 111 9.06 3.55 -12.58
CA ASP A 111 10.39 3.24 -12.08
C ASP A 111 10.42 1.98 -11.22
N LEU A 112 9.36 1.72 -10.43
CA LEU A 112 9.30 0.60 -9.47
C LEU A 112 9.51 -0.75 -10.15
N GLU A 113 8.96 -0.95 -11.35
CA GLU A 113 9.11 -2.18 -12.14
C GLU A 113 10.58 -2.51 -12.50
N LYS A 114 11.49 -1.52 -12.43
CA LYS A 114 12.92 -1.69 -12.73
C LYS A 114 13.73 -2.24 -11.55
N TYR A 115 13.10 -2.45 -10.38
CA TYR A 115 13.72 -2.95 -9.16
C TYR A 115 13.25 -4.37 -8.85
N PRO A 116 13.90 -5.41 -9.39
CA PRO A 116 13.43 -6.80 -9.32
C PRO A 116 13.29 -7.31 -7.88
N ASP A 117 14.20 -6.93 -6.98
CA ASP A 117 14.14 -7.36 -5.58
C ASP A 117 12.91 -6.80 -4.86
N VAL A 118 12.54 -5.56 -5.19
CA VAL A 118 11.31 -4.92 -4.67
C VAL A 118 10.08 -5.64 -5.23
N MET A 119 10.06 -5.92 -6.53
CA MET A 119 8.93 -6.62 -7.17
C MET A 119 8.76 -8.02 -6.61
N ALA A 120 9.85 -8.76 -6.42
CA ALA A 120 9.83 -10.09 -5.79
C ALA A 120 9.31 -10.04 -4.35
N TYR A 121 9.73 -9.03 -3.57
CA TYR A 121 9.22 -8.82 -2.21
C TYR A 121 7.71 -8.53 -2.20
N LEU A 122 7.23 -7.67 -3.09
CA LEU A 122 5.80 -7.34 -3.18
C LEU A 122 4.95 -8.55 -3.61
N GLU A 123 5.47 -9.39 -4.50
CA GLU A 123 4.82 -10.63 -4.92
C GLU A 123 4.73 -11.61 -3.73
N LYS A 124 5.85 -11.86 -3.06
CA LYS A 124 5.88 -12.71 -1.87
C LYS A 124 4.93 -12.22 -0.77
N SER A 125 4.89 -10.91 -0.51
CA SER A 125 3.99 -10.33 0.49
C SER A 125 2.51 -10.56 0.13
N ARG A 126 2.14 -10.52 -1.16
CA ARG A 126 0.77 -10.87 -1.60
C ARG A 126 0.43 -12.33 -1.31
N ASP A 127 1.35 -13.25 -1.59
CA ASP A 127 1.14 -14.67 -1.34
C ASP A 127 0.98 -14.97 0.16
N GLU A 128 1.77 -14.30 1.00
CA GLU A 128 1.67 -14.42 2.46
C GLU A 128 0.31 -13.90 2.99
N ASN A 129 -0.21 -12.80 2.41
CA ASN A 129 -1.48 -12.20 2.80
C ASN A 129 -2.71 -12.97 2.29
N ARG A 130 -2.53 -13.99 1.45
CA ARG A 130 -3.66 -14.78 0.88
C ARG A 130 -4.54 -15.41 1.96
N LYS A 131 -3.94 -15.94 3.03
CA LYS A 131 -4.69 -16.56 4.14
C LYS A 131 -5.56 -15.53 4.88
N GLU A 132 -5.04 -14.32 5.06
CA GLU A 132 -5.78 -13.23 5.69
C GLU A 132 -6.95 -12.77 4.83
N LEU A 133 -6.76 -12.70 3.50
CA LEU A 133 -7.84 -12.38 2.57
C LEU A 133 -8.94 -13.43 2.60
N ILE A 134 -8.61 -14.73 2.63
CA ILE A 134 -9.60 -15.80 2.78
C ILE A 134 -10.35 -15.68 4.12
N ALA A 135 -9.65 -15.39 5.21
CA ALA A 135 -10.28 -15.19 6.52
C ALA A 135 -11.22 -13.97 6.51
N PHE A 136 -10.83 -12.90 5.81
CA PHE A 136 -11.64 -11.71 5.60
C PHE A 136 -12.93 -12.01 4.78
N LEU A 137 -12.82 -12.78 3.69
CA LEU A 137 -13.97 -13.21 2.90
C LEU A 137 -14.95 -14.04 3.74
N ASN A 138 -14.43 -15.01 4.51
CA ASN A 138 -15.25 -15.82 5.41
C ASN A 138 -15.94 -14.98 6.51
N LYS A 139 -15.27 -13.95 7.03
CA LYS A 139 -15.87 -12.98 7.95
C LYS A 139 -17.04 -12.24 7.30
N GLY A 140 -16.86 -11.78 6.05
CA GLY A 140 -17.90 -11.08 5.30
C GLY A 140 -19.13 -11.94 5.02
N VAL A 141 -18.94 -13.24 4.76
CA VAL A 141 -20.05 -14.22 4.66
C VAL A 141 -20.79 -14.33 5.99
N LYS A 142 -20.07 -14.52 7.11
CA LYS A 142 -20.67 -14.61 8.46
C LYS A 142 -21.43 -13.35 8.88
N GLU A 143 -20.98 -12.18 8.45
CA GLU A 143 -21.61 -10.90 8.69
C GLU A 143 -22.81 -10.62 7.75
N GLY A 144 -23.00 -11.50 6.74
CA GLY A 144 -24.07 -11.42 5.75
C GLY A 144 -23.88 -10.35 4.67
N TYR A 145 -22.65 -9.84 4.50
CA TYR A 145 -22.32 -8.90 3.44
C TYR A 145 -21.86 -9.58 2.16
N PHE A 146 -21.25 -10.78 2.25
CA PHE A 146 -20.82 -11.55 1.10
C PHE A 146 -21.68 -12.80 0.93
N ARG A 147 -21.79 -13.25 -0.32
CA ARG A 147 -22.54 -14.43 -0.72
C ARG A 147 -21.82 -15.69 -0.22
N GLU A 148 -22.58 -16.72 0.14
CA GLU A 148 -22.07 -18.02 0.60
C GLU A 148 -21.59 -18.92 -0.55
N ASP A 149 -22.08 -18.67 -1.78
CA ASP A 149 -21.81 -19.50 -2.96
C ASP A 149 -20.54 -19.09 -3.73
N ILE A 150 -19.72 -18.19 -3.17
CA ILE A 150 -18.45 -17.77 -3.77
C ILE A 150 -17.33 -18.78 -3.50
N ASN A 151 -16.46 -18.97 -4.49
CA ASN A 151 -15.22 -19.70 -4.29
C ASN A 151 -14.13 -18.72 -3.85
N ASN A 152 -13.70 -18.79 -2.58
CA ASN A 152 -12.73 -17.87 -2.00
C ASN A 152 -11.38 -17.87 -2.73
N ASP A 153 -10.93 -19.02 -3.26
CA ASP A 153 -9.66 -19.09 -4.00
C ASP A 153 -9.77 -18.33 -5.34
N LEU A 154 -10.86 -18.49 -6.07
CA LEU A 154 -11.08 -17.75 -7.32
C LEU A 154 -11.25 -16.26 -7.08
N VAL A 155 -11.94 -15.86 -6.01
CA VAL A 155 -12.09 -14.46 -5.62
C VAL A 155 -10.74 -13.85 -5.25
N THR A 156 -9.89 -14.59 -4.53
CA THR A 156 -8.54 -14.15 -4.18
C THR A 156 -7.70 -13.93 -5.45
N ILE A 157 -7.72 -14.89 -6.39
CA ILE A 157 -7.03 -14.75 -7.68
C ILE A 157 -7.53 -13.52 -8.46
N LEU A 158 -8.84 -13.28 -8.46
CA LEU A 158 -9.42 -12.10 -9.12
C LEU A 158 -8.87 -10.79 -8.54
N PHE A 159 -8.88 -10.62 -7.22
CA PHE A 159 -8.40 -9.39 -6.59
C PHE A 159 -6.89 -9.20 -6.75
N ASP A 160 -6.09 -10.26 -6.69
CA ASP A 160 -4.65 -10.21 -6.99
C ASP A 160 -4.41 -9.78 -8.45
N SER A 161 -5.20 -10.31 -9.38
CA SER A 161 -5.12 -9.97 -10.80
C SER A 161 -5.44 -8.50 -11.08
N ILE A 162 -6.35 -7.88 -10.30
CA ILE A 162 -6.65 -6.44 -10.42
C ILE A 162 -5.41 -5.59 -10.11
N GLY A 163 -4.66 -5.95 -9.06
CA GLY A 163 -3.41 -5.26 -8.72
C GLY A 163 -2.34 -5.39 -9.81
N GLN A 164 -2.21 -6.59 -10.41
CA GLN A 164 -1.30 -6.81 -11.53
C GLN A 164 -1.74 -6.04 -12.79
N LEU A 165 -3.04 -6.08 -13.11
CA LEU A 165 -3.62 -5.34 -14.24
C LEU A 165 -3.34 -3.84 -14.13
N PHE A 166 -3.42 -3.28 -12.91
CA PHE A 166 -3.16 -1.88 -12.64
C PHE A 166 -1.74 -1.47 -13.05
N LEU A 167 -0.73 -2.27 -12.71
CA LEU A 167 0.66 -2.04 -13.10
C LEU A 167 0.88 -2.35 -14.58
N GLN A 168 0.61 -3.57 -15.03
CA GLN A 168 0.90 -4.03 -16.41
C GLN A 168 0.24 -3.19 -17.50
N LYS A 169 -1.00 -2.70 -17.27
CA LYS A 169 -1.71 -1.82 -18.21
C LYS A 169 -1.46 -0.34 -17.96
N ARG A 170 -0.60 -0.01 -16.99
CA ARG A 170 -0.26 1.36 -16.62
C ARG A 170 -1.52 2.21 -16.40
N LEU A 171 -2.52 1.65 -15.68
CA LEU A 171 -3.79 2.31 -15.46
C LEU A 171 -3.59 3.63 -14.70
N TYR A 172 -2.61 3.70 -13.83
CA TYR A 172 -2.17 4.90 -13.09
C TYR A 172 -1.77 6.08 -13.99
N ALA A 173 -1.36 5.82 -15.23
CA ALA A 173 -0.98 6.87 -16.19
C ALA A 173 -2.15 7.37 -17.06
N ARG A 174 -3.30 6.66 -17.02
CA ARG A 174 -4.42 6.88 -17.95
C ARG A 174 -5.72 7.27 -17.25
N PHE A 175 -5.89 6.87 -16.01
CA PHE A 175 -7.14 7.04 -15.26
C PHE A 175 -6.83 7.54 -13.84
N SER A 176 -7.78 8.27 -13.23
CA SER A 176 -7.69 8.57 -11.81
C SER A 176 -7.86 7.29 -10.98
N ILE A 177 -7.30 7.26 -9.78
CA ILE A 177 -7.42 6.09 -8.90
C ILE A 177 -8.88 5.83 -8.53
N GLU A 178 -9.67 6.87 -8.31
CA GLU A 178 -11.10 6.77 -8.05
C GLU A 178 -11.82 6.05 -9.21
N SER A 179 -11.48 6.43 -10.45
CA SER A 179 -12.05 5.76 -11.64
C SER A 179 -11.69 4.27 -11.68
N VAL A 180 -10.44 3.92 -11.38
CA VAL A 180 -9.99 2.50 -11.34
C VAL A 180 -10.71 1.74 -10.23
N LEU A 181 -10.74 2.29 -9.02
CA LEU A 181 -11.39 1.63 -7.88
C LEU A 181 -12.89 1.47 -8.11
N ASN A 182 -13.58 2.51 -8.59
CA ASN A 182 -15.03 2.47 -8.80
C ASN A 182 -15.43 1.53 -9.94
N ASN A 183 -14.66 1.45 -11.02
CA ASN A 183 -15.03 0.70 -12.22
C ASN A 183 -14.39 -0.70 -12.32
N ILE A 184 -13.36 -1.00 -11.57
CA ILE A 184 -12.76 -2.34 -11.56
C ILE A 184 -12.97 -3.00 -10.21
N MET A 185 -12.49 -2.39 -9.14
CA MET A 185 -12.55 -3.00 -7.81
C MET A 185 -13.99 -3.13 -7.30
N PHE A 186 -14.78 -2.06 -7.32
CA PHE A 186 -16.15 -2.10 -6.81
C PHE A 186 -17.12 -2.89 -7.68
N ILE A 187 -16.91 -2.94 -9.00
CA ILE A 187 -17.70 -3.86 -9.85
C ILE A 187 -17.41 -5.32 -9.45
N SER A 188 -16.14 -5.69 -9.26
CA SER A 188 -15.76 -7.03 -8.82
C SER A 188 -16.28 -7.33 -7.41
N LEU A 189 -16.21 -6.36 -6.51
CA LEU A 189 -16.69 -6.49 -5.13
C LEU A 189 -18.22 -6.66 -5.07
N ARG A 190 -18.98 -5.91 -5.88
CA ARG A 190 -20.44 -6.09 -6.00
C ARG A 190 -20.81 -7.51 -6.43
N GLY A 191 -20.01 -8.15 -7.29
CA GLY A 191 -20.23 -9.51 -7.74
C GLY A 191 -20.20 -10.56 -6.62
N ILE A 192 -19.51 -10.28 -5.54
CA ILE A 192 -19.42 -11.16 -4.36
C ILE A 192 -20.34 -10.72 -3.21
N CYS A 193 -20.96 -9.55 -3.28
CA CYS A 193 -21.83 -9.02 -2.22
C CYS A 193 -23.24 -9.60 -2.29
N THR A 194 -23.88 -9.69 -1.10
CA THR A 194 -25.33 -9.77 -0.94
C THR A 194 -25.99 -8.41 -1.22
N ILE A 195 -27.31 -8.34 -1.28
CA ILE A 195 -28.06 -7.06 -1.36
C ILE A 195 -27.63 -6.10 -0.27
N LYS A 196 -27.51 -6.58 0.98
CA LYS A 196 -27.03 -5.80 2.13
C LYS A 196 -25.65 -5.17 1.88
N GLY A 197 -24.71 -5.94 1.31
CA GLY A 197 -23.38 -5.44 0.98
C GLY A 197 -23.40 -4.40 -0.14
N ILE A 198 -24.23 -4.63 -1.18
CA ILE A 198 -24.40 -3.70 -2.31
C ILE A 198 -24.95 -2.34 -1.83
N GLU A 199 -25.95 -2.36 -0.96
CA GLU A 199 -26.53 -1.11 -0.41
C GLU A 199 -25.49 -0.25 0.32
N VAL A 200 -24.58 -0.87 1.09
CA VAL A 200 -23.49 -0.16 1.77
C VAL A 200 -22.54 0.48 0.75
N LEU A 201 -22.14 -0.27 -0.29
CA LEU A 201 -21.25 0.25 -1.35
C LEU A 201 -21.92 1.40 -2.11
N ASP A 202 -23.20 1.27 -2.46
CA ASP A 202 -23.93 2.29 -3.22
C ASP A 202 -24.11 3.58 -2.44
N ASN A 203 -24.43 3.48 -1.15
CA ASN A 203 -24.52 4.65 -0.28
C ASN A 203 -23.17 5.36 -0.14
N PHE A 204 -22.10 4.60 -0.02
CA PHE A 204 -20.76 5.18 0.03
C PHE A 204 -20.41 5.90 -1.27
N LEU A 205 -20.64 5.28 -2.44
CA LEU A 205 -20.32 5.90 -3.73
C LEU A 205 -21.13 7.19 -3.97
N LYS A 206 -22.39 7.23 -3.55
CA LYS A 206 -23.21 8.44 -3.62
C LYS A 206 -22.61 9.57 -2.77
N SER A 207 -22.17 9.25 -1.54
CA SER A 207 -21.54 10.23 -0.64
C SER A 207 -20.18 10.78 -1.12
N GLN A 208 -19.54 10.11 -2.07
CA GLN A 208 -18.27 10.59 -2.67
C GLN A 208 -18.51 11.46 -3.92
N ALA A 209 -19.73 11.49 -4.44
CA ALA A 209 -20.09 12.26 -5.65
C ALA A 209 -20.66 13.67 -5.32
N GLU A 210 -20.99 13.91 -4.03
CA GLU A 210 -21.39 15.21 -3.46
C GLU A 210 -20.16 16.01 -3.00
#